data_52d6e1fbfa680dbd429e4c386dbf5478
#
_entry.id   52d6e1fbfa680dbd429e4c386dbf5478
#
_cell.length_a   1.000
_cell.length_b   1.000
_cell.length_c   1.000
_cell.angle_alpha   90.00
_cell.angle_beta   90.00
_cell.angle_gamma   90.00
#
_symmetry.space_group_name_H-M   'P 1'
#
loop_
_entity.id
_entity.type
_entity.pdbx_description
1 polymer ?
#
loop_
_entity_poly.entity_id
_entity_poly.type
_entity_poly.pdbx_seq_one_letter_code
_entity_poly.pdbx_strand_id
1 'polypeptide(L)'
;YADGKLDNSGGTIRLKKKGHYTVTASITDETGREYRYDAKTDIYSVPQIGFEVPENTHTDINTEIKTNIIEADGLDIVWKISKDNGEFKELADGTIQNEGGTIRFKDKGSYILKASVTDSFGRVFEYSSEIIKVYPVPEVDFSADSGAEYPLPLYGYKDKNITVIPKVNELGSLKIQWLISKDGKAEKDYSAYVQGAMTNDGGNITFTNTGDYTLIAKVTDETGRVFTYSEDIMINATPEIDFTVPEYGYAGETVNISSDNSYKSEWTISKDSGKSEKYGKYADGTLTDKGGAVSFKDKGVYNITLTVTDRAGKTYSCTKKIRIIVPPLMRIEIPEYSYTDTEIAVVSENENMSNLNAEWYINDKPYQTYAAGTLANTGGTVRFSKSGAYSVKALVTDEYGKEYTFASEPITIYPSLTPSFEMPEYTYTNTNIDISNVSGTGIVWTINGKEYTKYAAGSLTDKGGSI
;
A
#
# COMPACT_ATOMS: atom_id res chain seq x y z
N TYR A 1 -19.75 -7.30 -89.75
CA TYR A 1 -20.00 -8.53 -88.95
C TYR A 1 -18.82 -9.49 -88.97
N ALA A 2 -18.05 -9.60 -90.10
CA ALA A 2 -16.98 -10.54 -90.27
C ALA A 2 -15.74 -9.94 -90.97
N ASP A 3 -14.54 -10.39 -90.56
CA ASP A 3 -13.28 -10.20 -91.31
C ASP A 3 -12.95 -11.47 -92.07
N GLY A 4 -12.17 -11.39 -93.11
CA GLY A 4 -11.78 -12.55 -93.90
C GLY A 4 -12.26 -12.48 -95.33
N LYS A 5 -12.02 -13.54 -96.09
CA LYS A 5 -12.37 -13.61 -97.49
C LYS A 5 -12.90 -15.00 -97.81
N LEU A 6 -14.00 -15.03 -98.52
CA LEU A 6 -14.54 -16.23 -99.11
C LEU A 6 -14.45 -16.10 -100.63
N ASP A 7 -14.12 -17.16 -101.34
CA ASP A 7 -14.13 -17.27 -102.79
C ASP A 7 -14.81 -18.60 -103.23
N ASN A 8 -14.81 -18.91 -104.55
CA ASN A 8 -15.49 -20.11 -105.09
C ASN A 8 -14.86 -21.44 -104.55
N SER A 9 -13.69 -21.41 -103.96
CA SER A 9 -13.03 -22.56 -103.35
C SER A 9 -13.25 -22.64 -101.81
N GLY A 10 -13.94 -21.64 -101.25
CA GLY A 10 -14.18 -21.48 -99.81
C GLY A 10 -13.30 -20.37 -99.29
N GLY A 11 -12.94 -20.47 -97.97
CA GLY A 11 -12.09 -19.46 -97.31
C GLY A 11 -12.38 -19.42 -95.84
N THR A 12 -11.75 -18.45 -95.11
CA THR A 12 -11.88 -18.25 -93.70
C THR A 12 -12.52 -16.93 -93.38
N ILE A 13 -13.56 -16.91 -92.55
CA ILE A 13 -14.16 -15.70 -92.00
C ILE A 13 -14.04 -15.74 -90.47
N ARG A 14 -13.82 -14.59 -89.89
CA ARG A 14 -13.84 -14.34 -88.43
C ARG A 14 -15.04 -13.49 -88.08
N LEU A 15 -15.99 -14.06 -87.38
CA LEU A 15 -17.15 -13.34 -86.88
C LEU A 15 -16.81 -12.60 -85.59
N LYS A 16 -17.15 -11.31 -85.51
CA LYS A 16 -16.70 -10.41 -84.41
C LYS A 16 -17.67 -10.30 -83.25
N LYS A 17 -18.91 -10.69 -83.46
CA LYS A 17 -19.96 -10.54 -82.48
C LYS A 17 -20.66 -11.89 -82.22
N LYS A 18 -21.12 -12.10 -81.02
CA LYS A 18 -22.01 -13.23 -80.72
C LYS A 18 -23.31 -13.12 -81.41
N GLY A 19 -23.86 -14.23 -81.72
CA GLY A 19 -25.21 -14.28 -82.39
C GLY A 19 -25.38 -15.47 -83.31
N HIS A 20 -26.56 -15.58 -83.85
CA HIS A 20 -26.94 -16.55 -84.88
C HIS A 20 -26.61 -16.04 -86.24
N TYR A 21 -25.80 -16.70 -86.99
CA TYR A 21 -25.41 -16.26 -88.34
C TYR A 21 -25.87 -17.30 -89.35
N THR A 22 -26.35 -16.80 -90.48
CA THR A 22 -26.60 -17.57 -91.67
C THR A 22 -25.59 -17.15 -92.73
N VAL A 23 -24.77 -18.05 -93.22
CA VAL A 23 -23.88 -17.86 -94.33
C VAL A 23 -24.59 -18.38 -95.56
N THR A 24 -24.84 -17.52 -96.54
CA THR A 24 -25.56 -17.82 -97.80
C THR A 24 -24.55 -17.84 -98.92
N ALA A 25 -24.51 -18.94 -99.68
CA ALA A 25 -23.86 -19.01 -100.97
C ALA A 25 -24.94 -18.92 -102.08
N SER A 26 -24.80 -18.02 -103.07
CA SER A 26 -25.70 -17.93 -104.19
C SER A 26 -24.92 -18.17 -105.48
N ILE A 27 -25.51 -18.95 -106.36
CA ILE A 27 -24.99 -19.24 -107.70
C ILE A 27 -26.11 -18.90 -108.66
N THR A 28 -25.79 -18.09 -109.71
CA THR A 28 -26.74 -17.79 -110.84
C THR A 28 -26.26 -18.57 -112.04
N ASP A 29 -27.17 -19.37 -112.62
CA ASP A 29 -26.87 -20.14 -113.87
C ASP A 29 -26.94 -19.22 -115.13
N GLU A 30 -26.60 -19.79 -116.28
CA GLU A 30 -26.59 -19.06 -117.61
C GLU A 30 -27.96 -18.55 -118.04
N THR A 31 -29.02 -19.07 -117.41
CA THR A 31 -30.45 -18.62 -117.70
C THR A 31 -30.88 -17.52 -116.76
N GLY A 32 -30.05 -17.07 -115.77
CA GLY A 32 -30.37 -16.07 -114.78
C GLY A 32 -31.11 -16.64 -113.55
N ARG A 33 -31.15 -17.95 -113.38
CA ARG A 33 -31.79 -18.56 -112.22
C ARG A 33 -30.84 -18.64 -111.04
N GLU A 34 -31.25 -18.13 -109.88
CA GLU A 34 -30.46 -18.16 -108.66
C GLU A 34 -30.70 -19.44 -107.82
N TYR A 35 -29.66 -20.10 -107.38
CA TYR A 35 -29.65 -21.19 -106.49
C TYR A 35 -28.95 -20.74 -105.22
N ARG A 36 -29.55 -20.98 -104.05
CA ARG A 36 -29.06 -20.55 -102.74
C ARG A 36 -28.85 -21.74 -101.86
N TYR A 37 -27.77 -21.70 -101.06
CA TYR A 37 -27.42 -22.64 -100.03
C TYR A 37 -27.11 -21.85 -98.77
N ASP A 38 -27.83 -22.19 -97.66
CA ASP A 38 -27.72 -21.53 -96.37
C ASP A 38 -27.05 -22.51 -95.36
N ALA A 39 -26.03 -22.05 -94.70
CA ALA A 39 -25.43 -22.76 -93.53
C ALA A 39 -25.57 -21.80 -92.34
N LYS A 40 -25.97 -22.43 -91.23
CA LYS A 40 -26.15 -21.69 -89.97
C LYS A 40 -25.04 -22.02 -89.01
N THR A 41 -24.57 -21.04 -88.26
CA THR A 41 -23.65 -21.20 -87.18
C THR A 41 -23.94 -20.22 -86.07
N ASP A 42 -23.70 -20.66 -84.79
CA ASP A 42 -23.84 -19.84 -83.60
C ASP A 42 -22.44 -19.44 -83.15
N ILE A 43 -22.30 -18.18 -82.87
CA ILE A 43 -21.04 -17.60 -82.34
C ILE A 43 -21.30 -17.18 -80.91
N TYR A 44 -20.51 -17.76 -80.07
CA TYR A 44 -20.56 -17.47 -78.62
C TYR A 44 -19.39 -16.56 -78.25
N SER A 45 -19.58 -15.75 -77.24
CA SER A 45 -18.49 -14.96 -76.65
C SER A 45 -17.55 -15.81 -75.84
N VAL A 46 -16.32 -15.43 -75.78
CA VAL A 46 -15.33 -15.96 -74.86
C VAL A 46 -15.51 -15.23 -73.54
N PRO A 47 -15.82 -15.89 -72.46
CA PRO A 47 -15.89 -15.23 -71.15
C PRO A 47 -14.52 -14.62 -70.81
N GLN A 48 -14.53 -13.51 -70.07
CA GLN A 48 -13.29 -12.87 -69.58
C GLN A 48 -13.46 -12.55 -68.13
N ILE A 49 -12.42 -12.88 -67.31
CA ILE A 49 -12.40 -12.58 -65.90
C ILE A 49 -11.13 -11.80 -65.57
N GLY A 50 -11.29 -10.60 -65.09
CA GLY A 50 -10.22 -9.78 -64.54
C GLY A 50 -10.23 -9.80 -63.04
N PHE A 51 -9.10 -9.63 -62.43
CA PHE A 51 -8.91 -9.55 -60.97
C PHE A 51 -8.32 -8.19 -60.62
N GLU A 52 -8.86 -7.58 -59.58
CA GLU A 52 -8.25 -6.47 -58.84
C GLU A 52 -7.93 -6.97 -57.45
N VAL A 53 -6.63 -7.26 -57.19
CA VAL A 53 -6.13 -7.81 -55.96
C VAL A 53 -5.09 -6.87 -55.37
N PRO A 54 -4.93 -6.80 -54.06
CA PRO A 54 -3.84 -6.05 -53.44
C PRO A 54 -2.51 -6.71 -53.71
N GLU A 55 -1.46 -5.93 -53.85
CA GLU A 55 -0.07 -6.47 -54.03
C GLU A 55 0.38 -7.25 -52.77
N ASN A 56 -0.07 -6.79 -51.60
CA ASN A 56 0.24 -7.41 -50.32
C ASN A 56 -0.91 -7.32 -49.30
N THR A 57 -0.95 -8.22 -48.38
CA THR A 57 -1.85 -8.28 -47.22
C THR A 57 -1.18 -9.02 -46.05
N HIS A 58 -1.94 -9.28 -45.01
CA HIS A 58 -1.44 -10.00 -43.82
C HIS A 58 -2.30 -11.21 -43.49
N THR A 59 -1.72 -12.13 -42.75
CA THR A 59 -2.45 -13.27 -42.17
C THR A 59 -3.61 -12.79 -41.31
N ASP A 60 -4.68 -13.57 -41.30
CA ASP A 60 -5.87 -13.36 -40.46
C ASP A 60 -6.61 -12.02 -40.66
N ILE A 61 -6.31 -11.33 -41.76
CA ILE A 61 -7.02 -10.11 -42.18
C ILE A 61 -7.95 -10.39 -43.34
N ASN A 62 -9.16 -9.89 -43.29
CA ASN A 62 -10.10 -9.93 -44.43
C ASN A 62 -9.55 -9.10 -45.57
N THR A 63 -9.22 -9.77 -46.67
CA THR A 63 -8.66 -9.18 -47.87
C THR A 63 -9.74 -9.11 -48.95
N GLU A 64 -10.06 -7.90 -49.39
CA GLU A 64 -11.04 -7.66 -50.48
C GLU A 64 -10.43 -8.03 -51.83
N ILE A 65 -11.16 -8.83 -52.61
CA ILE A 65 -10.86 -9.21 -53.97
C ILE A 65 -12.01 -8.68 -54.85
N LYS A 66 -11.70 -7.86 -55.81
CA LYS A 66 -12.66 -7.43 -56.80
C LYS A 66 -12.47 -8.19 -58.11
N THR A 67 -13.56 -8.46 -58.79
CA THR A 67 -13.56 -9.14 -60.08
C THR A 67 -14.30 -8.35 -61.10
N ASN A 68 -13.83 -8.42 -62.33
CA ASN A 68 -14.54 -7.87 -63.51
C ASN A 68 -14.82 -9.01 -64.47
N ILE A 69 -16.07 -9.39 -64.59
CA ILE A 69 -16.52 -10.54 -65.36
C ILE A 69 -17.31 -10.01 -66.58
N ILE A 70 -16.87 -10.42 -67.75
CA ILE A 70 -17.46 -10.04 -69.02
C ILE A 70 -17.86 -11.32 -69.77
N GLU A 71 -19.10 -11.37 -70.31
CA GLU A 71 -19.64 -12.43 -71.17
C GLU A 71 -19.62 -13.83 -70.52
N ALA A 72 -19.78 -13.91 -69.18
CA ALA A 72 -19.90 -15.17 -68.43
C ALA A 72 -21.27 -15.33 -67.76
N ASP A 73 -22.27 -14.56 -68.16
CA ASP A 73 -23.60 -14.62 -67.59
C ASP A 73 -24.21 -16.05 -67.69
N GLY A 74 -24.63 -16.55 -66.52
CA GLY A 74 -25.23 -17.90 -66.42
C GLY A 74 -24.22 -19.05 -66.48
N LEU A 75 -22.94 -18.79 -66.48
CA LEU A 75 -21.88 -19.81 -66.39
C LEU A 75 -21.43 -19.95 -64.95
N ASP A 76 -21.10 -21.19 -64.54
CA ASP A 76 -20.53 -21.46 -63.22
C ASP A 76 -19.03 -21.16 -63.23
N ILE A 77 -18.60 -20.34 -62.24
CA ILE A 77 -17.21 -20.01 -62.02
C ILE A 77 -16.70 -20.76 -60.82
N VAL A 78 -15.64 -21.53 -61.02
CA VAL A 78 -14.92 -22.25 -59.94
C VAL A 78 -13.72 -21.46 -59.54
N TRP A 79 -13.67 -21.07 -58.28
CA TRP A 79 -12.57 -20.29 -57.72
C TRP A 79 -11.60 -21.21 -56.99
N LYS A 80 -10.30 -21.08 -57.30
CA LYS A 80 -9.22 -21.85 -56.62
C LYS A 80 -8.09 -20.92 -56.22
N ILE A 81 -7.30 -21.36 -55.30
CA ILE A 81 -6.14 -20.66 -54.78
C ILE A 81 -4.89 -21.55 -54.78
N SER A 82 -3.76 -20.98 -55.16
CA SER A 82 -2.46 -21.62 -55.06
C SER A 82 -1.59 -20.81 -54.11
N LYS A 83 -0.78 -21.49 -53.28
CA LYS A 83 0.23 -20.91 -52.39
C LYS A 83 1.59 -21.35 -52.88
N ASP A 84 2.55 -20.39 -52.96
CA ASP A 84 3.95 -20.60 -53.28
C ASP A 84 4.16 -21.48 -54.54
N ASN A 85 3.41 -21.23 -55.57
CA ASN A 85 3.36 -22.01 -56.85
C ASN A 85 2.97 -23.49 -56.66
N GLY A 86 2.30 -23.83 -55.54
CA GLY A 86 1.76 -25.17 -55.32
C GLY A 86 0.52 -25.49 -56.14
N GLU A 87 -0.12 -26.60 -55.84
CA GLU A 87 -1.36 -26.99 -56.51
C GLU A 87 -2.53 -25.99 -56.17
N PHE A 88 -3.39 -25.78 -57.17
CA PHE A 88 -4.61 -25.01 -56.98
C PHE A 88 -5.65 -25.83 -56.20
N LYS A 89 -6.07 -25.30 -55.06
CA LYS A 89 -7.07 -25.89 -54.14
C LYS A 89 -8.28 -25.01 -54.04
N GLU A 90 -9.35 -25.52 -53.51
CA GLU A 90 -10.55 -24.74 -53.16
C GLU A 90 -10.20 -23.69 -52.08
N LEU A 91 -10.97 -22.60 -52.05
CA LEU A 91 -10.85 -21.57 -51.03
C LEU A 91 -11.24 -22.14 -49.68
N ALA A 92 -10.31 -22.14 -48.74
CA ALA A 92 -10.52 -22.72 -47.40
C ALA A 92 -11.22 -21.72 -46.45
N ASP A 93 -11.04 -20.40 -46.70
CA ASP A 93 -11.61 -19.36 -45.83
C ASP A 93 -11.95 -18.12 -46.66
N GLY A 94 -13.22 -17.77 -46.70
CA GLY A 94 -13.75 -16.71 -47.49
C GLY A 94 -14.61 -17.16 -48.70
N THR A 95 -15.21 -16.23 -49.37
CA THR A 95 -16.04 -16.46 -50.54
C THR A 95 -15.75 -15.41 -51.61
N ILE A 96 -15.59 -15.86 -52.85
CA ILE A 96 -15.55 -14.99 -54.03
C ILE A 96 -16.77 -15.31 -54.86
N GLN A 97 -17.53 -14.29 -55.22
CA GLN A 97 -18.68 -14.33 -56.14
C GLN A 97 -18.34 -13.57 -57.41
N ASN A 98 -19.30 -13.45 -58.31
CA ASN A 98 -19.09 -12.77 -59.59
C ASN A 98 -18.69 -11.29 -59.47
N GLU A 99 -19.04 -10.64 -58.37
CA GLU A 99 -18.69 -9.25 -58.09
C GLU A 99 -17.45 -9.08 -57.23
N GLY A 100 -16.80 -10.20 -56.91
CA GLY A 100 -15.68 -10.25 -55.99
C GLY A 100 -16.08 -10.84 -54.63
N GLY A 101 -15.25 -10.57 -53.59
CA GLY A 101 -15.50 -11.09 -52.27
C GLY A 101 -14.36 -10.81 -51.30
N THR A 102 -14.32 -11.58 -50.26
CA THR A 102 -13.31 -11.45 -49.19
C THR A 102 -12.66 -12.80 -48.91
N ILE A 103 -11.33 -12.81 -48.87
CA ILE A 103 -10.55 -13.96 -48.49
C ILE A 103 -9.76 -13.64 -47.20
N ARG A 104 -9.61 -14.63 -46.33
CA ARG A 104 -8.77 -14.55 -45.17
C ARG A 104 -7.65 -15.60 -45.31
N PHE A 105 -6.40 -15.13 -45.41
CA PHE A 105 -5.22 -15.99 -45.52
C PHE A 105 -4.77 -16.39 -44.13
N LYS A 106 -4.60 -17.69 -43.90
CA LYS A 106 -4.11 -18.22 -42.61
C LYS A 106 -2.61 -18.27 -42.49
N ASP A 107 -1.93 -18.47 -43.58
CA ASP A 107 -0.49 -18.63 -43.63
C ASP A 107 0.16 -17.54 -44.48
N LYS A 108 1.37 -17.13 -44.11
CA LYS A 108 2.23 -16.30 -44.96
C LYS A 108 2.65 -17.01 -46.22
N GLY A 109 2.89 -16.28 -47.29
CA GLY A 109 3.32 -16.83 -48.56
C GLY A 109 2.90 -16.00 -49.77
N SER A 110 3.15 -16.49 -50.99
CA SER A 110 2.73 -15.89 -52.23
C SER A 110 1.52 -16.63 -52.79
N TYR A 111 0.43 -15.93 -52.99
CA TYR A 111 -0.81 -16.55 -53.41
C TYR A 111 -1.24 -16.06 -54.79
N ILE A 112 -1.84 -16.96 -55.58
CA ILE A 112 -2.44 -16.69 -56.87
C ILE A 112 -3.88 -17.23 -56.84
N LEU A 113 -4.85 -16.42 -57.20
CA LEU A 113 -6.22 -16.84 -57.39
C LEU A 113 -6.42 -17.28 -58.83
N LYS A 114 -7.21 -18.33 -59.03
CA LYS A 114 -7.62 -18.84 -60.33
C LYS A 114 -9.13 -18.91 -60.44
N ALA A 115 -9.67 -18.37 -61.50
CA ALA A 115 -11.06 -18.57 -61.88
C ALA A 115 -11.12 -19.50 -63.11
N SER A 116 -11.92 -20.54 -63.03
CA SER A 116 -12.14 -21.47 -64.14
C SER A 116 -13.65 -21.37 -64.50
N VAL A 117 -13.91 -21.09 -65.80
CA VAL A 117 -15.29 -21.00 -66.35
C VAL A 117 -15.43 -22.08 -67.38
N THR A 118 -16.48 -22.86 -67.28
CA THR A 118 -16.85 -23.89 -68.25
C THR A 118 -18.06 -23.42 -69.07
N ASP A 119 -17.90 -23.28 -70.39
CA ASP A 119 -19.03 -22.91 -71.24
C ASP A 119 -19.99 -24.08 -71.49
N SER A 120 -21.11 -23.80 -72.15
CA SER A 120 -22.13 -24.78 -72.51
C SER A 120 -21.65 -25.93 -73.42
N PHE A 121 -20.44 -25.81 -74.00
CA PHE A 121 -19.80 -26.81 -74.84
C PHE A 121 -18.74 -27.62 -74.14
N GLY A 122 -18.56 -27.42 -72.85
CA GLY A 122 -17.51 -28.08 -72.02
C GLY A 122 -16.13 -27.51 -72.21
N ARG A 123 -15.96 -26.35 -72.84
CA ARG A 123 -14.64 -25.67 -72.91
C ARG A 123 -14.34 -24.95 -71.63
N VAL A 124 -13.17 -25.11 -71.10
CA VAL A 124 -12.71 -24.47 -69.88
C VAL A 124 -11.81 -23.29 -70.20
N PHE A 125 -12.13 -22.15 -69.64
CA PHE A 125 -11.33 -20.92 -69.69
C PHE A 125 -10.78 -20.63 -68.31
N GLU A 126 -9.48 -20.42 -68.19
CA GLU A 126 -8.81 -20.16 -66.92
C GLU A 126 -8.19 -18.76 -66.92
N TYR A 127 -8.37 -18.07 -65.80
CA TYR A 127 -7.84 -16.72 -65.55
C TYR A 127 -7.16 -16.73 -64.20
N SER A 128 -6.03 -16.03 -64.09
CA SER A 128 -5.27 -15.94 -62.84
C SER A 128 -5.06 -14.49 -62.44
N SER A 129 -5.06 -14.26 -61.12
CA SER A 129 -4.71 -12.95 -60.56
C SER A 129 -3.23 -12.68 -60.63
N GLU A 130 -2.82 -11.45 -60.37
CA GLU A 130 -1.47 -11.11 -59.93
C GLU A 130 -1.17 -11.80 -58.59
N ILE A 131 0.12 -11.84 -58.25
CA ILE A 131 0.59 -12.44 -56.99
C ILE A 131 0.18 -11.54 -55.82
N ILE A 132 -0.44 -12.13 -54.81
CA ILE A 132 -0.75 -11.49 -53.52
C ILE A 132 0.31 -11.99 -52.53
N LYS A 133 1.18 -11.10 -52.02
CA LYS A 133 2.10 -11.41 -50.95
C LYS A 133 1.41 -11.29 -49.58
N VAL A 134 1.40 -12.38 -48.84
CA VAL A 134 0.79 -12.43 -47.52
C VAL A 134 1.92 -12.46 -46.48
N TYR A 135 1.96 -11.41 -45.65
CA TYR A 135 2.92 -11.29 -44.57
C TYR A 135 2.29 -11.77 -43.25
N PRO A 136 3.07 -12.29 -42.31
CA PRO A 136 2.55 -12.58 -40.99
C PRO A 136 2.23 -11.28 -40.25
N VAL A 137 1.27 -11.33 -39.32
CA VAL A 137 1.07 -10.29 -38.32
C VAL A 137 2.07 -10.54 -37.19
N PRO A 138 3.04 -9.65 -36.95
CA PRO A 138 3.91 -9.79 -35.81
C PRO A 138 3.10 -9.57 -34.53
N GLU A 139 3.31 -10.38 -33.50
CA GLU A 139 2.67 -10.26 -32.21
C GLU A 139 3.71 -10.00 -31.13
N VAL A 140 3.43 -9.05 -30.25
CA VAL A 140 4.24 -8.72 -29.07
C VAL A 140 3.29 -8.59 -27.88
N ASP A 141 3.29 -9.57 -27.01
CA ASP A 141 2.41 -9.63 -25.86
C ASP A 141 3.24 -9.67 -24.56
N PHE A 142 3.07 -8.66 -23.73
CA PHE A 142 3.69 -8.52 -22.42
C PHE A 142 2.69 -8.22 -21.32
N SER A 143 1.41 -8.49 -21.59
CA SER A 143 0.33 -8.42 -20.61
C SER A 143 0.48 -9.49 -19.53
N ALA A 144 -0.16 -9.28 -18.40
CA ALA A 144 -0.13 -10.20 -17.27
C ALA A 144 -0.64 -11.61 -17.62
N ASP A 145 -1.55 -11.71 -18.60
CA ASP A 145 -2.19 -12.96 -19.02
C ASP A 145 -1.54 -13.59 -20.29
N SER A 146 -0.52 -12.97 -20.83
CA SER A 146 0.14 -13.39 -22.08
C SER A 146 0.78 -14.78 -22.03
N GLY A 147 1.13 -15.26 -20.83
CA GLY A 147 2.05 -16.38 -20.65
C GLY A 147 3.50 -16.02 -21.02
N ALA A 148 3.85 -14.73 -21.06
CA ALA A 148 5.22 -14.26 -21.13
C ALA A 148 6.01 -14.72 -19.89
N GLU A 149 7.33 -14.91 -20.07
CA GLU A 149 8.18 -15.34 -18.94
C GLU A 149 8.20 -14.29 -17.83
N TYR A 150 8.27 -13.01 -18.20
CA TYR A 150 8.19 -11.86 -17.28
C TYR A 150 7.28 -10.79 -17.89
N PRO A 151 5.97 -10.88 -17.64
CA PRO A 151 5.03 -9.88 -18.11
C PRO A 151 5.24 -8.55 -17.38
N LEU A 152 4.73 -7.45 -17.96
CA LEU A 152 4.71 -6.18 -17.28
C LEU A 152 3.76 -6.25 -16.07
N PRO A 153 4.24 -5.99 -14.84
CA PRO A 153 3.37 -6.02 -13.67
C PRO A 153 2.44 -4.80 -13.64
N LEU A 154 1.24 -4.95 -13.07
CA LEU A 154 0.30 -3.84 -12.90
C LEU A 154 0.86 -2.70 -12.02
N TYR A 155 1.79 -3.03 -11.10
CA TYR A 155 2.39 -2.11 -10.15
C TYR A 155 3.89 -2.28 -10.10
N GLY A 156 4.60 -1.17 -10.03
CA GLY A 156 6.03 -1.11 -9.80
C GLY A 156 6.38 -0.04 -8.77
N TYR A 157 7.65 0.06 -8.45
CA TYR A 157 8.16 1.07 -7.54
C TYR A 157 9.27 1.87 -8.20
N LYS A 158 9.26 3.18 -7.94
CA LYS A 158 10.34 4.09 -8.35
C LYS A 158 11.70 3.54 -7.88
N ASP A 159 12.71 3.65 -8.74
CA ASP A 159 14.08 3.22 -8.50
C ASP A 159 14.23 1.72 -8.18
N LYS A 160 13.24 0.90 -8.57
CA LYS A 160 13.31 -0.56 -8.52
C LYS A 160 13.31 -1.15 -9.91
N ASN A 161 14.13 -2.18 -10.08
CA ASN A 161 14.23 -2.90 -11.34
C ASN A 161 12.96 -3.71 -11.64
N ILE A 162 12.49 -3.62 -12.88
CA ILE A 162 11.40 -4.40 -13.43
C ILE A 162 11.93 -5.12 -14.67
N THR A 163 11.82 -6.43 -14.67
CA THR A 163 12.15 -7.26 -15.83
C THR A 163 10.89 -7.43 -16.67
N VAL A 164 11.00 -7.17 -17.97
CA VAL A 164 9.91 -7.37 -18.94
C VAL A 164 10.46 -8.22 -20.07
N ILE A 165 9.92 -9.41 -20.25
CA ILE A 165 10.26 -10.32 -21.36
C ILE A 165 8.94 -10.63 -22.08
N PRO A 166 8.68 -10.04 -23.26
CA PRO A 166 7.47 -10.26 -24.00
C PRO A 166 7.41 -11.65 -24.60
N LYS A 167 6.23 -12.16 -24.85
CA LYS A 167 5.99 -13.25 -25.75
C LYS A 167 5.89 -12.68 -27.16
N VAL A 168 6.74 -13.13 -28.07
CA VAL A 168 6.77 -12.65 -29.43
C VAL A 168 6.46 -13.79 -30.41
N ASN A 169 5.66 -13.49 -31.44
CA ASN A 169 5.34 -14.38 -32.54
C ASN A 169 5.57 -13.64 -33.85
N GLU A 170 6.03 -14.40 -34.87
CA GLU A 170 6.18 -13.92 -36.26
C GLU A 170 6.98 -12.60 -36.39
N LEU A 171 7.85 -12.30 -35.43
CA LEU A 171 8.66 -11.08 -35.46
C LEU A 171 9.79 -11.18 -36.51
N GLY A 172 10.38 -12.36 -36.74
CA GLY A 172 11.45 -12.56 -37.70
C GLY A 172 12.61 -11.59 -37.50
N SER A 173 12.95 -10.82 -38.53
CA SER A 173 14.01 -9.81 -38.53
C SER A 173 13.53 -8.42 -38.09
N LEU A 174 12.23 -8.25 -37.86
CA LEU A 174 11.66 -6.99 -37.47
C LEU A 174 12.14 -6.55 -36.09
N LYS A 175 12.11 -5.24 -35.84
CA LYS A 175 12.53 -4.67 -34.55
C LYS A 175 11.37 -4.05 -33.84
N ILE A 176 11.36 -4.23 -32.51
CA ILE A 176 10.42 -3.55 -31.64
C ILE A 176 10.97 -2.15 -31.31
N GLN A 177 10.22 -1.13 -31.60
CA GLN A 177 10.43 0.22 -31.08
C GLN A 177 9.67 0.35 -29.77
N TRP A 178 10.39 0.47 -28.68
CA TRP A 178 9.79 0.67 -27.37
C TRP A 178 9.55 2.15 -27.11
N LEU A 179 8.31 2.48 -26.78
CA LEU A 179 7.86 3.82 -26.43
C LEU A 179 7.17 3.79 -25.08
N ILE A 180 6.96 4.96 -24.53
CA ILE A 180 6.27 5.14 -23.26
C ILE A 180 5.40 6.40 -23.27
N SER A 181 4.21 6.30 -22.68
CA SER A 181 3.39 7.42 -22.31
C SER A 181 3.35 7.56 -20.80
N LYS A 182 3.25 8.77 -20.29
CA LYS A 182 3.11 9.04 -18.86
C LYS A 182 1.90 9.91 -18.61
N ASP A 183 1.03 9.52 -17.67
CA ASP A 183 -0.17 10.27 -17.26
C ASP A 183 -1.03 10.69 -18.47
N GLY A 184 -1.18 9.80 -19.47
CA GLY A 184 -1.95 10.02 -20.69
C GLY A 184 -1.35 11.04 -21.66
N LYS A 185 -0.08 11.43 -21.50
CA LYS A 185 0.61 12.38 -22.39
C LYS A 185 1.08 11.68 -23.68
N ALA A 186 1.58 12.49 -24.64
CA ALA A 186 2.14 11.98 -25.87
C ALA A 186 3.25 10.95 -25.63
N GLU A 187 3.27 9.92 -26.49
CA GLU A 187 4.29 8.89 -26.51
C GLU A 187 5.69 9.49 -26.72
N LYS A 188 6.67 8.91 -26.06
CA LYS A 188 8.09 9.23 -26.19
C LYS A 188 8.90 7.94 -26.26
N ASP A 189 10.17 8.04 -26.66
CA ASP A 189 11.12 6.97 -26.46
C ASP A 189 11.11 6.56 -24.98
N TYR A 190 11.15 5.25 -24.70
CA TYR A 190 11.03 4.74 -23.32
C TYR A 190 12.10 5.32 -22.40
N SER A 191 13.31 5.61 -22.92
CA SER A 191 14.41 6.19 -22.15
C SER A 191 14.10 7.57 -21.55
N ALA A 192 13.02 8.24 -22.00
CA ALA A 192 12.60 9.51 -21.42
C ALA A 192 12.17 9.41 -19.96
N TYR A 193 11.74 8.23 -19.49
CA TYR A 193 11.24 8.01 -18.13
C TYR A 193 11.84 6.80 -17.44
N VAL A 194 12.58 5.99 -18.18
CA VAL A 194 13.10 4.69 -17.72
C VAL A 194 14.60 4.61 -17.97
N GLN A 195 15.32 4.06 -17.03
CA GLN A 195 16.71 3.64 -17.21
C GLN A 195 16.75 2.15 -17.52
N GLY A 196 17.78 1.71 -18.28
CA GLY A 196 17.92 0.32 -18.70
C GLY A 196 17.83 0.18 -20.22
N ALA A 197 17.85 -1.04 -20.70
CA ALA A 197 17.80 -1.34 -22.14
C ALA A 197 16.66 -2.30 -22.45
N MET A 198 15.92 -2.00 -23.53
CA MET A 198 14.86 -2.85 -24.08
C MET A 198 15.25 -3.26 -25.49
N THR A 199 15.12 -4.54 -25.79
CA THR A 199 15.39 -5.18 -27.08
C THR A 199 14.13 -5.93 -27.56
N ASN A 200 14.24 -6.69 -28.63
CA ASN A 200 13.19 -7.61 -29.06
C ASN A 200 12.88 -8.69 -28.01
N ASP A 201 13.89 -9.07 -27.22
CA ASP A 201 13.75 -10.07 -26.15
C ASP A 201 13.33 -9.41 -24.81
N GLY A 202 12.91 -8.14 -24.84
CA GLY A 202 12.60 -7.38 -23.64
C GLY A 202 13.83 -6.80 -22.97
N GLY A 203 13.77 -6.63 -21.63
CA GLY A 203 14.88 -6.07 -20.86
C GLY A 203 14.56 -5.79 -19.40
N ASN A 204 15.53 -5.17 -18.77
CA ASN A 204 15.43 -4.69 -17.40
C ASN A 204 15.29 -3.17 -17.39
N ILE A 205 14.24 -2.66 -16.77
CA ILE A 205 13.94 -1.24 -16.75
C ILE A 205 13.70 -0.75 -15.32
N THR A 206 14.08 0.51 -15.07
CA THR A 206 13.89 1.18 -13.79
C THR A 206 13.24 2.54 -14.03
N PHE A 207 12.06 2.75 -13.47
CA PHE A 207 11.35 4.02 -13.58
C PHE A 207 11.93 5.05 -12.62
N THR A 208 12.24 6.25 -13.12
CA THR A 208 12.85 7.33 -12.33
C THR A 208 11.85 8.20 -11.58
N ASN A 209 10.57 8.12 -11.93
CA ASN A 209 9.49 8.90 -11.33
C ASN A 209 8.25 8.05 -11.09
N THR A 210 7.44 8.45 -10.13
CA THR A 210 6.10 7.89 -9.91
C THR A 210 5.11 8.38 -10.96
N GLY A 211 4.02 7.66 -11.16
CA GLY A 211 2.93 8.02 -12.09
C GLY A 211 2.32 6.81 -12.77
N ASP A 212 1.35 7.06 -13.63
CA ASP A 212 0.72 6.07 -14.47
C ASP A 212 1.42 6.05 -15.82
N TYR A 213 1.92 4.91 -16.22
CA TYR A 213 2.66 4.72 -17.45
C TYR A 213 2.00 3.69 -18.33
N THR A 214 2.03 3.93 -19.64
CA THR A 214 1.72 2.95 -20.66
C THR A 214 3.00 2.63 -21.41
N LEU A 215 3.49 1.39 -21.29
CA LEU A 215 4.61 0.88 -22.10
C LEU A 215 4.06 0.42 -23.44
N ILE A 216 4.71 0.82 -24.53
CA ILE A 216 4.22 0.62 -25.90
C ILE A 216 5.31 -0.04 -26.74
N ALA A 217 4.96 -1.13 -27.41
CA ALA A 217 5.79 -1.80 -28.40
C ALA A 217 5.22 -1.54 -29.79
N LYS A 218 5.99 -0.89 -30.66
CA LYS A 218 5.64 -0.70 -32.09
C LYS A 218 6.54 -1.53 -32.97
N VAL A 219 5.94 -2.25 -33.88
CA VAL A 219 6.63 -3.03 -34.91
C VAL A 219 6.20 -2.51 -36.26
N THR A 220 7.15 -2.07 -37.09
CA THR A 220 6.90 -1.71 -38.49
C THR A 220 7.37 -2.84 -39.38
N ASP A 221 6.48 -3.39 -40.19
CA ASP A 221 6.77 -4.49 -41.08
C ASP A 221 7.43 -4.01 -42.40
N GLU A 222 7.74 -4.95 -43.29
CA GLU A 222 8.37 -4.70 -44.60
C GLU A 222 7.47 -3.89 -45.55
N THR A 223 6.15 -3.83 -45.28
CA THR A 223 5.18 -3.05 -46.07
C THR A 223 5.02 -1.61 -45.59
N GLY A 224 5.64 -1.28 -44.44
CA GLY A 224 5.51 0.00 -43.75
C GLY A 224 4.30 0.06 -42.80
N ARG A 225 3.58 -1.03 -42.59
CA ARG A 225 2.48 -1.09 -41.64
C ARG A 225 3.00 -1.16 -40.21
N VAL A 226 2.36 -0.39 -39.32
CA VAL A 226 2.72 -0.32 -37.89
C VAL A 226 1.71 -1.10 -37.08
N PHE A 227 2.24 -2.05 -36.29
CA PHE A 227 1.49 -2.79 -35.27
C PHE A 227 1.85 -2.24 -33.90
N THR A 228 0.85 -2.00 -33.05
CA THR A 228 1.05 -1.37 -31.74
C THR A 228 0.44 -2.25 -30.64
N TYR A 229 1.23 -2.51 -29.61
CA TYR A 229 0.87 -3.27 -28.43
C TYR A 229 1.19 -2.42 -27.22
N SER A 230 0.35 -2.42 -26.19
CA SER A 230 0.55 -1.54 -25.04
C SER A 230 -0.03 -2.15 -23.77
N GLU A 231 0.66 -1.91 -22.65
CA GLU A 231 0.24 -2.32 -21.32
C GLU A 231 0.50 -1.21 -20.32
N ASP A 232 -0.36 -1.11 -19.33
CA ASP A 232 -0.31 -0.09 -18.30
C ASP A 232 0.44 -0.58 -17.07
N ILE A 233 1.20 0.32 -16.43
CA ILE A 233 1.85 0.10 -15.16
C ILE A 233 1.77 1.35 -14.29
N MET A 234 1.36 1.18 -13.03
CA MET A 234 1.41 2.23 -12.02
C MET A 234 2.71 2.17 -11.23
N ILE A 235 3.50 3.23 -11.24
CA ILE A 235 4.74 3.34 -10.48
C ILE A 235 4.53 4.15 -9.21
N ASN A 236 4.70 3.50 -8.07
CA ASN A 236 4.54 4.08 -6.75
C ASN A 236 5.89 4.46 -6.13
N ALA A 237 5.89 5.42 -5.20
CA ALA A 237 7.00 5.59 -4.28
C ALA A 237 6.97 4.45 -3.24
N THR A 238 8.14 3.99 -2.80
CA THR A 238 8.20 3.14 -1.62
C THR A 238 7.83 4.00 -0.41
N PRO A 239 6.83 3.63 0.39
CA PRO A 239 6.48 4.38 1.58
C PRO A 239 7.64 4.46 2.57
N GLU A 240 8.06 5.66 2.93
CA GLU A 240 8.90 5.90 4.10
C GLU A 240 7.95 6.15 5.27
N ILE A 241 7.96 5.24 6.25
CA ILE A 241 7.11 5.32 7.41
C ILE A 241 7.94 5.58 8.64
N ASP A 242 7.55 6.62 9.36
CA ASP A 242 8.06 6.92 10.69
C ASP A 242 6.94 7.54 11.54
N PHE A 243 7.14 7.52 12.85
CA PHE A 243 6.28 8.18 13.81
C PHE A 243 7.08 8.58 15.05
N THR A 244 6.59 9.56 15.77
CA THR A 244 7.19 9.99 17.03
C THR A 244 6.37 9.47 18.20
N VAL A 245 7.06 9.04 19.24
CA VAL A 245 6.51 8.66 20.53
C VAL A 245 7.52 9.05 21.60
N PRO A 246 7.09 9.54 22.78
CA PRO A 246 8.00 9.79 23.89
C PRO A 246 8.73 8.51 24.32
N GLU A 247 9.92 8.65 24.87
CA GLU A 247 10.71 7.53 25.39
C GLU A 247 10.00 6.86 26.58
N TYR A 248 9.29 7.67 27.40
CA TYR A 248 8.51 7.21 28.53
C TYR A 248 7.17 7.96 28.66
N GLY A 249 6.28 7.40 29.48
CA GLY A 249 5.01 7.99 29.88
C GLY A 249 4.52 7.40 31.18
N TYR A 250 3.39 7.90 31.68
CA TYR A 250 2.78 7.44 32.92
C TYR A 250 1.47 6.72 32.63
N ALA A 251 1.21 5.64 33.37
CA ALA A 251 -0.08 4.94 33.29
C ALA A 251 -1.22 5.88 33.67
N GLY A 252 -2.27 5.90 32.86
CA GLY A 252 -3.40 6.82 33.02
C GLY A 252 -3.19 8.23 32.48
N GLU A 253 -1.95 8.64 32.16
CA GLU A 253 -1.66 9.94 31.53
C GLU A 253 -1.66 9.85 30.01
N THR A 254 -1.90 10.99 29.34
CA THR A 254 -1.94 11.08 27.88
C THR A 254 -0.55 11.02 27.27
N VAL A 255 -0.36 10.09 26.32
CA VAL A 255 0.81 9.97 25.47
C VAL A 255 0.42 10.39 24.05
N ASN A 256 1.11 11.36 23.50
CA ASN A 256 0.93 11.80 22.12
C ASN A 256 1.85 11.03 21.18
N ILE A 257 1.27 10.46 20.12
CA ILE A 257 1.94 9.76 19.03
C ILE A 257 1.64 10.54 17.76
N SER A 258 2.64 10.86 16.95
CA SER A 258 2.43 11.58 15.70
C SER A 258 3.13 10.90 14.53
N SER A 259 2.50 10.90 13.36
CA SER A 259 3.02 10.37 12.11
C SER A 259 2.70 11.30 10.96
N ASP A 260 3.65 11.47 10.04
CA ASP A 260 3.46 12.25 8.80
C ASP A 260 2.95 11.40 7.63
N ASN A 261 2.67 10.14 7.89
CA ASN A 261 2.22 9.20 6.88
C ASN A 261 0.92 9.65 6.20
N SER A 262 0.81 9.38 4.89
CA SER A 262 -0.36 9.69 4.05
C SER A 262 -1.16 8.45 3.64
N TYR A 263 -0.79 7.27 4.13
CA TYR A 263 -1.42 6.00 3.81
C TYR A 263 -2.40 5.60 4.91
N LYS A 264 -3.34 4.72 4.56
CA LYS A 264 -4.20 4.09 5.55
C LYS A 264 -3.35 3.22 6.48
N SER A 265 -3.51 3.42 7.78
CA SER A 265 -2.67 2.85 8.82
C SER A 265 -3.40 1.88 9.72
N GLU A 266 -2.67 0.89 10.19
CA GLU A 266 -3.06 0.03 11.30
C GLU A 266 -2.03 0.15 12.43
N TRP A 267 -2.53 0.40 13.66
CA TRP A 267 -1.72 0.51 14.86
C TRP A 267 -1.89 -0.73 15.74
N THR A 268 -0.77 -1.35 16.06
CA THR A 268 -0.73 -2.48 16.99
C THR A 268 0.28 -2.23 18.10
N ILE A 269 0.04 -2.84 19.26
CA ILE A 269 0.89 -2.72 20.42
C ILE A 269 1.18 -4.11 20.98
N SER A 270 2.43 -4.36 21.39
CA SER A 270 2.81 -5.49 22.20
C SER A 270 3.43 -5.01 23.51
N LYS A 271 3.16 -5.74 24.60
CA LYS A 271 3.71 -5.46 25.94
C LYS A 271 4.76 -6.50 26.29
N ASP A 272 5.92 -6.07 26.79
CA ASP A 272 6.98 -6.91 27.37
C ASP A 272 7.35 -8.14 26.50
N SER A 273 7.52 -7.96 25.20
CA SER A 273 7.79 -9.02 24.20
C SER A 273 6.63 -10.00 23.96
N GLY A 274 5.43 -9.69 24.43
CA GLY A 274 4.21 -10.46 24.16
C GLY A 274 3.74 -10.31 22.69
N LYS A 275 2.63 -10.97 22.38
CA LYS A 275 2.01 -10.89 21.04
C LYS A 275 1.52 -9.46 20.75
N SER A 276 1.71 -9.04 19.51
CA SER A 276 1.14 -7.79 19.00
C SER A 276 -0.37 -7.90 18.87
N GLU A 277 -1.10 -6.92 19.40
CA GLU A 277 -2.56 -6.85 19.42
C GLU A 277 -3.02 -5.45 18.97
N LYS A 278 -4.29 -5.28 18.68
CA LYS A 278 -4.82 -3.93 18.42
C LYS A 278 -4.58 -3.02 19.62
N TYR A 279 -4.20 -1.77 19.35
CA TYR A 279 -3.78 -0.84 20.41
C TYR A 279 -4.79 -0.68 21.56
N GLY A 280 -6.10 -0.71 21.28
CA GLY A 280 -7.17 -0.58 22.29
C GLY A 280 -7.16 -1.65 23.40
N LYS A 281 -6.39 -2.74 23.26
CA LYS A 281 -6.18 -3.71 24.33
C LYS A 281 -5.34 -3.12 25.46
N TYR A 282 -4.36 -2.31 25.16
CA TYR A 282 -3.36 -1.81 26.10
C TYR A 282 -3.50 -0.33 26.43
N ALA A 283 -4.17 0.43 25.55
CA ALA A 283 -4.32 1.86 25.72
C ALA A 283 -5.72 2.31 25.29
N ASP A 284 -6.28 3.26 26.02
CA ASP A 284 -7.51 3.97 25.64
C ASP A 284 -7.17 5.22 24.84
N GLY A 285 -8.11 5.69 24.01
CA GLY A 285 -7.89 6.86 23.13
C GLY A 285 -8.05 6.51 21.66
N THR A 286 -7.54 7.36 20.78
CA THR A 286 -7.71 7.20 19.32
C THR A 286 -6.39 7.39 18.59
N LEU A 287 -6.04 6.44 17.73
CA LEU A 287 -4.95 6.53 16.76
C LEU A 287 -5.55 6.53 15.36
N THR A 288 -5.17 7.52 14.58
CA THR A 288 -5.52 7.71 13.18
C THR A 288 -4.29 7.53 12.28
N ASP A 289 -4.43 7.74 10.98
CA ASP A 289 -3.29 7.71 10.05
C ASP A 289 -2.19 8.72 10.41
N LYS A 290 -2.54 9.80 11.10
CA LYS A 290 -1.62 10.83 11.60
C LYS A 290 -1.14 10.64 13.04
N GLY A 291 -1.48 9.52 13.66
CA GLY A 291 -1.28 9.28 15.08
C GLY A 291 -2.46 9.78 15.91
N GLY A 292 -2.20 10.14 17.15
CA GLY A 292 -3.23 10.61 18.09
C GLY A 292 -2.77 10.59 19.54
N ALA A 293 -3.72 10.70 20.46
CA ALA A 293 -3.51 10.70 21.90
C ALA A 293 -4.04 9.40 22.50
N VAL A 294 -3.22 8.71 23.26
CA VAL A 294 -3.58 7.47 23.96
C VAL A 294 -3.13 7.50 25.40
N SER A 295 -3.81 6.75 26.26
CA SER A 295 -3.48 6.58 27.68
C SER A 295 -3.30 5.09 27.97
N PHE A 296 -2.09 4.70 28.37
CA PHE A 296 -1.78 3.30 28.68
C PHE A 296 -2.33 2.91 30.05
N LYS A 297 -2.90 1.69 30.14
CA LYS A 297 -3.57 1.19 31.35
C LYS A 297 -2.60 0.75 32.44
N ASP A 298 -1.49 0.12 32.07
CA ASP A 298 -0.57 -0.52 32.99
C ASP A 298 0.87 -0.12 32.72
N LYS A 299 1.73 -0.28 33.73
CA LYS A 299 3.19 -0.19 33.56
C LYS A 299 3.73 -1.31 32.68
N GLY A 300 4.81 -1.06 31.97
CA GLY A 300 5.50 -2.03 31.11
C GLY A 300 6.28 -1.38 29.99
N VAL A 301 6.98 -2.19 29.23
CA VAL A 301 7.63 -1.75 27.98
C VAL A 301 6.72 -2.12 26.82
N TYR A 302 6.32 -1.13 26.07
CA TYR A 302 5.43 -1.32 24.93
C TYR A 302 6.17 -1.09 23.63
N ASN A 303 6.00 -2.01 22.68
CA ASN A 303 6.40 -1.80 21.30
C ASN A 303 5.15 -1.39 20.52
N ILE A 304 5.18 -0.20 19.96
CA ILE A 304 4.12 0.36 19.14
C ILE A 304 4.53 0.16 17.69
N THR A 305 3.68 -0.47 16.90
CA THR A 305 3.93 -0.74 15.48
C THR A 305 2.88 -0.04 14.64
N LEU A 306 3.34 0.81 13.75
CA LEU A 306 2.58 1.40 12.66
C LEU A 306 2.77 0.53 11.43
N THR A 307 1.68 0.04 10.84
CA THR A 307 1.67 -0.70 9.58
C THR A 307 0.84 0.07 8.57
N VAL A 308 1.38 0.28 7.38
CA VAL A 308 0.66 0.88 6.25
C VAL A 308 0.61 -0.10 5.09
N THR A 309 -0.46 0.00 4.31
CA THR A 309 -0.62 -0.79 3.08
C THR A 309 -0.68 0.17 1.91
N ASP A 310 0.18 -0.04 0.91
CA ASP A 310 0.16 0.75 -0.31
C ASP A 310 -0.94 0.32 -1.28
N ARG A 311 -1.05 1.01 -2.42
CA ARG A 311 -2.07 0.72 -3.44
C ARG A 311 -1.89 -0.65 -4.11
N ALA A 312 -0.68 -1.19 -4.08
CA ALA A 312 -0.38 -2.53 -4.59
C ALA A 312 -0.68 -3.64 -3.57
N GLY A 313 -1.16 -3.30 -2.36
CA GLY A 313 -1.43 -4.25 -1.29
C GLY A 313 -0.20 -4.67 -0.49
N LYS A 314 0.97 -4.06 -0.74
CA LYS A 314 2.20 -4.35 0.00
C LYS A 314 2.23 -3.58 1.31
N THR A 315 2.64 -4.28 2.37
CA THR A 315 2.69 -3.73 3.72
C THR A 315 4.10 -3.29 4.11
N TYR A 316 4.17 -2.20 4.85
CA TYR A 316 5.38 -1.64 5.44
C TYR A 316 5.12 -1.34 6.90
N SER A 317 6.10 -1.56 7.77
CA SER A 317 5.93 -1.33 9.20
C SER A 317 7.12 -0.64 9.83
N CYS A 318 6.84 0.22 10.82
CA CYS A 318 7.82 0.85 11.70
C CYS A 318 7.43 0.55 13.14
N THR A 319 8.41 0.23 14.00
CA THR A 319 8.17 -0.09 15.41
C THR A 319 9.04 0.78 16.30
N LYS A 320 8.43 1.42 17.31
CA LYS A 320 9.14 2.18 18.36
C LYS A 320 8.70 1.70 19.73
N LYS A 321 9.55 1.96 20.71
CA LYS A 321 9.32 1.56 22.10
C LYS A 321 8.96 2.75 22.96
N ILE A 322 8.09 2.51 23.95
CA ILE A 322 7.81 3.44 25.03
C ILE A 322 7.80 2.66 26.34
N ARG A 323 8.33 3.25 27.41
CA ARG A 323 8.25 2.72 28.76
C ARG A 323 7.17 3.44 29.54
N ILE A 324 6.20 2.70 30.03
CA ILE A 324 5.12 3.23 30.88
C ILE A 324 5.40 2.87 32.31
N ILE A 325 5.44 3.87 33.17
CA ILE A 325 5.65 3.77 34.61
C ILE A 325 4.39 4.18 35.35
N VAL A 326 4.29 3.73 36.60
CA VAL A 326 3.24 4.17 37.52
C VAL A 326 3.89 5.11 38.52
N PRO A 327 3.28 6.28 38.81
CA PRO A 327 3.79 7.19 39.83
C PRO A 327 3.98 6.52 41.17
N PRO A 328 5.02 6.88 41.97
CA PRO A 328 5.11 6.46 43.35
C PRO A 328 3.90 6.96 44.14
N LEU A 329 3.47 6.19 45.11
CA LEU A 329 2.44 6.56 46.04
C LEU A 329 2.99 6.36 47.47
N MET A 330 2.77 7.35 48.34
CA MET A 330 3.15 7.27 49.72
C MET A 330 2.05 7.89 50.60
N ARG A 331 1.67 7.20 51.66
CA ARG A 331 0.78 7.70 52.71
C ARG A 331 1.56 7.75 54.01
N ILE A 332 1.61 8.92 54.64
CA ILE A 332 2.35 9.19 55.83
C ILE A 332 1.37 9.33 57.01
N GLU A 333 1.54 8.53 58.06
CA GLU A 333 0.75 8.58 59.28
C GLU A 333 1.67 8.93 60.44
N ILE A 334 1.22 9.91 61.25
CA ILE A 334 1.85 10.40 62.47
C ILE A 334 0.76 10.72 63.49
N PRO A 335 1.02 10.57 64.82
CA PRO A 335 0.04 10.96 65.86
C PRO A 335 -0.34 12.43 65.75
N GLU A 336 -1.58 12.76 66.10
CA GLU A 336 -2.10 14.14 66.13
C GLU A 336 -1.30 15.05 67.10
N TYR A 337 -0.83 14.47 68.21
CA TYR A 337 -0.02 15.18 69.20
C TYR A 337 1.01 14.29 69.87
N SER A 338 2.02 14.89 70.46
CA SER A 338 3.02 14.25 71.32
C SER A 338 3.67 15.31 72.21
N TYR A 339 4.77 14.91 72.85
CA TYR A 339 5.52 15.77 73.73
C TYR A 339 6.99 15.93 73.33
N THR A 340 7.62 17.02 73.78
CA THR A 340 9.07 17.18 73.57
C THR A 340 9.84 16.00 74.11
N ASP A 341 10.92 15.65 73.43
CA ASP A 341 11.87 14.57 73.78
C ASP A 341 11.25 13.17 73.84
N THR A 342 10.03 12.99 73.32
CA THR A 342 9.38 11.70 73.16
C THR A 342 9.65 11.14 71.75
N GLU A 343 9.89 9.85 71.66
CA GLU A 343 10.06 9.14 70.42
C GLU A 343 8.70 8.93 69.75
N ILE A 344 8.56 9.37 68.48
CA ILE A 344 7.32 9.39 67.72
C ILE A 344 7.49 8.51 66.51
N ALA A 345 6.64 7.54 66.34
CA ALA A 345 6.61 6.72 65.12
C ALA A 345 6.02 7.52 63.95
N VAL A 346 6.70 7.54 62.84
CA VAL A 346 6.20 7.96 61.54
C VAL A 346 6.03 6.69 60.72
N VAL A 347 4.79 6.36 60.35
CA VAL A 347 4.49 5.18 59.54
C VAL A 347 4.30 5.63 58.09
N SER A 348 4.90 4.92 57.19
CA SER A 348 4.72 5.16 55.75
C SER A 348 4.29 3.89 55.02
N GLU A 349 3.11 3.92 54.43
CA GLU A 349 2.68 2.93 53.46
C GLU A 349 3.03 3.47 52.07
N ASN A 350 3.70 2.64 51.26
CA ASN A 350 4.14 3.06 49.96
C ASN A 350 3.90 2.01 48.87
N GLU A 351 3.65 2.49 47.62
CA GLU A 351 3.54 1.68 46.44
C GLU A 351 4.43 2.26 45.34
N ASN A 352 4.92 1.38 44.44
CA ASN A 352 5.75 1.76 43.30
C ASN A 352 7.04 2.50 43.63
N MET A 353 7.58 2.28 44.83
CA MET A 353 8.81 2.91 45.36
C MET A 353 10.08 2.12 45.04
N SER A 354 10.02 1.07 44.18
CA SER A 354 11.20 0.25 43.85
C SER A 354 12.33 1.12 43.29
N ASN A 355 13.49 1.08 43.97
CA ASN A 355 14.69 1.88 43.63
C ASN A 355 14.51 3.42 43.77
N LEU A 356 13.44 3.89 44.38
CA LEU A 356 13.24 5.31 44.69
C LEU A 356 13.48 5.53 46.19
N ASN A 357 13.99 6.69 46.55
CA ASN A 357 14.21 7.11 47.94
C ASN A 357 13.39 8.36 48.23
N ALA A 358 12.84 8.40 49.42
CA ALA A 358 12.14 9.58 49.95
C ALA A 358 13.14 10.47 50.70
N GLU A 359 13.14 11.76 50.34
CA GLU A 359 13.79 12.80 51.15
C GLU A 359 12.75 13.40 52.09
N TRP A 360 13.10 13.45 53.42
CA TRP A 360 12.17 13.85 54.43
C TRP A 360 12.36 15.29 54.86
N TYR A 361 11.26 16.00 55.00
CA TYR A 361 11.21 17.41 55.35
C TYR A 361 10.22 17.61 56.53
N ILE A 362 10.54 18.57 57.38
CA ILE A 362 9.60 19.11 58.40
C ILE A 362 9.54 20.62 58.21
N ASN A 363 8.31 21.17 58.08
CA ASN A 363 8.11 22.58 57.79
C ASN A 363 9.01 23.09 56.65
N ASP A 364 9.07 22.34 55.54
CA ASP A 364 9.81 22.63 54.32
C ASP A 364 11.36 22.72 54.49
N LYS A 365 11.88 22.20 55.57
CA LYS A 365 13.34 22.04 55.77
C LYS A 365 13.70 20.58 56.05
N PRO A 366 14.94 20.13 55.75
CA PRO A 366 15.37 18.78 56.10
C PRO A 366 14.98 18.44 57.52
N TYR A 367 14.39 17.28 57.71
CA TYR A 367 13.75 16.91 59.00
C TYR A 367 14.69 17.03 60.21
N GLN A 368 16.01 16.80 60.02
CA GLN A 368 17.03 16.92 61.04
C GLN A 368 17.12 18.35 61.63
N THR A 369 16.57 19.37 60.93
CA THR A 369 16.53 20.74 61.41
C THR A 369 15.66 20.90 62.65
N TYR A 370 14.62 20.05 62.76
CA TYR A 370 13.62 20.13 63.80
C TYR A 370 13.52 18.91 64.72
N ALA A 371 13.95 17.75 64.24
CA ALA A 371 13.83 16.50 64.95
C ALA A 371 15.06 15.63 64.81
N ALA A 372 15.47 14.92 65.85
CA ALA A 372 16.41 13.82 65.76
C ALA A 372 15.66 12.54 65.42
N GLY A 373 16.38 11.56 64.83
CA GLY A 373 15.81 10.26 64.49
C GLY A 373 16.23 9.75 63.14
N THR A 374 15.53 8.73 62.60
CA THR A 374 15.80 8.13 61.31
C THR A 374 14.47 7.93 60.54
N LEU A 375 14.42 8.42 59.32
CA LEU A 375 13.32 8.22 58.41
C LEU A 375 13.81 7.56 57.13
N ALA A 376 13.10 6.52 56.70
CA ALA A 376 13.34 5.78 55.46
C ALA A 376 12.01 5.70 54.65
N ASN A 377 12.02 5.01 53.52
CA ASN A 377 10.80 4.84 52.71
C ASN A 377 9.62 4.24 53.48
N THR A 378 9.89 3.40 54.49
CA THR A 378 8.88 2.75 55.34
C THR A 378 8.52 3.57 56.57
N GLY A 379 8.97 4.82 56.66
CA GLY A 379 8.86 5.64 57.85
C GLY A 379 10.03 5.45 58.78
N GLY A 380 9.78 5.60 60.09
CA GLY A 380 10.84 5.49 61.15
C GLY A 380 10.42 6.16 62.43
N THR A 381 11.37 6.76 63.17
CA THR A 381 11.06 7.50 64.40
C THR A 381 11.70 8.88 64.35
N VAL A 382 10.99 9.85 64.98
CA VAL A 382 11.46 11.21 65.15
C VAL A 382 11.27 11.67 66.62
N ARG A 383 12.14 12.57 67.07
CA ARG A 383 12.04 13.20 68.42
C ARG A 383 12.21 14.70 68.28
N PHE A 384 11.24 15.45 68.66
CA PHE A 384 11.25 16.91 68.64
C PHE A 384 11.76 17.47 69.99
N SER A 385 12.69 18.39 69.94
CA SER A 385 13.25 19.06 71.14
C SER A 385 12.48 20.32 71.53
N LYS A 386 11.59 20.84 70.61
CA LYS A 386 10.83 22.05 70.87
C LYS A 386 9.34 21.78 70.65
N SER A 387 8.52 22.43 71.43
CA SER A 387 7.08 22.44 71.27
C SER A 387 6.68 23.29 70.07
N GLY A 388 5.57 22.97 69.40
CA GLY A 388 5.08 23.65 68.23
C GLY A 388 4.27 22.75 67.31
N ALA A 389 3.74 23.30 66.24
CA ALA A 389 3.07 22.54 65.21
C ALA A 389 4.08 22.22 64.09
N TYR A 390 4.07 20.97 63.61
CA TYR A 390 4.97 20.49 62.57
C TYR A 390 4.21 19.73 61.51
N SER A 391 4.59 19.93 60.23
CA SER A 391 4.11 19.19 59.08
C SER A 391 5.25 18.33 58.55
N VAL A 392 5.05 17.01 58.50
CA VAL A 392 6.04 16.05 57.98
C VAL A 392 5.73 15.79 56.52
N LYS A 393 6.75 15.92 55.66
CA LYS A 393 6.63 15.71 54.22
C LYS A 393 7.74 14.78 53.72
N ALA A 394 7.41 14.00 52.66
CA ALA A 394 8.37 13.22 51.89
C ALA A 394 8.35 13.73 50.44
N LEU A 395 9.52 13.99 49.87
CA LEU A 395 9.76 14.27 48.48
C LEU A 395 10.36 13.03 47.83
N VAL A 396 9.76 12.56 46.76
CA VAL A 396 10.24 11.43 45.97
C VAL A 396 10.46 11.87 44.55
N THR A 397 11.67 11.69 44.05
CA THR A 397 12.00 11.97 42.64
C THR A 397 12.09 10.65 41.87
N ASP A 398 11.33 10.53 40.76
CA ASP A 398 11.38 9.32 39.94
C ASP A 398 12.64 9.29 39.02
N GLU A 399 12.81 8.21 38.30
CA GLU A 399 13.98 7.98 37.41
C GLU A 399 14.06 8.99 36.23
N TYR A 400 13.01 9.76 35.96
CA TYR A 400 12.94 10.78 34.92
C TYR A 400 12.98 12.20 35.47
N GLY A 401 13.16 12.36 36.80
CA GLY A 401 13.30 13.65 37.46
C GLY A 401 11.96 14.31 37.85
N LYS A 402 10.83 13.62 37.74
CA LYS A 402 9.55 14.14 38.21
C LYS A 402 9.44 13.99 39.72
N GLU A 403 9.07 15.07 40.40
CA GLU A 403 8.97 15.15 41.85
C GLU A 403 7.53 14.93 42.32
N TYR A 404 7.40 14.14 43.38
CA TYR A 404 6.13 13.85 44.03
C TYR A 404 6.27 14.18 45.53
N THR A 405 5.33 14.97 46.04
CA THR A 405 5.32 15.40 47.46
C THR A 405 4.17 14.73 48.18
N PHE A 406 4.47 14.13 49.29
CA PHE A 406 3.53 13.50 50.20
C PHE A 406 3.62 14.17 51.55
N ALA A 407 2.51 14.42 52.23
CA ALA A 407 2.49 15.09 53.52
C ALA A 407 1.59 14.36 54.50
N SER A 408 1.96 14.40 55.77
CA SER A 408 1.07 13.96 56.87
C SER A 408 0.08 15.09 57.25
N GLU A 409 -0.88 14.71 58.04
CA GLU A 409 -1.60 15.72 58.85
C GLU A 409 -0.59 16.36 59.84
N PRO A 410 -0.77 17.62 60.24
CA PRO A 410 0.09 18.29 61.21
C PRO A 410 0.07 17.64 62.58
N ILE A 411 1.27 17.53 63.20
CA ILE A 411 1.41 17.08 64.59
C ILE A 411 1.65 18.27 65.48
N THR A 412 1.00 18.29 66.66
CA THR A 412 1.26 19.27 67.74
C THR A 412 2.16 18.67 68.79
N ILE A 413 3.29 19.29 69.03
CA ILE A 413 4.25 18.90 70.08
C ILE A 413 4.06 19.83 71.28
N TYR A 414 3.62 19.24 72.38
CA TYR A 414 3.52 19.94 73.65
C TYR A 414 4.83 19.87 74.42
N PRO A 415 5.14 20.83 75.31
CA PRO A 415 6.28 20.71 76.15
C PRO A 415 6.10 19.52 77.16
N SER A 416 7.13 18.71 77.34
CA SER A 416 7.13 17.70 78.36
C SER A 416 7.23 18.36 79.73
N LEU A 417 6.29 18.04 80.57
CA LEU A 417 6.24 18.58 81.91
C LEU A 417 7.09 17.68 82.83
N THR A 418 8.14 18.24 83.38
CA THR A 418 8.94 17.61 84.39
C THR A 418 8.79 18.37 85.72
N PRO A 419 7.85 17.96 86.58
CA PRO A 419 7.65 18.64 87.80
C PRO A 419 8.90 18.49 88.73
N SER A 420 9.33 19.61 89.26
CA SER A 420 10.40 19.62 90.28
C SER A 420 10.04 20.65 91.38
N PHE A 421 10.54 20.46 92.50
CA PHE A 421 10.43 21.36 93.64
C PHE A 421 11.60 21.17 94.58
N GLU A 422 11.87 22.17 95.44
CA GLU A 422 12.84 22.14 96.49
C GLU A 422 12.15 22.19 97.86
N MET A 423 12.68 21.43 98.82
CA MET A 423 12.27 21.43 100.17
C MET A 423 13.45 21.17 101.07
N PRO A 424 13.49 21.58 102.35
CA PRO A 424 14.53 21.26 103.28
C PRO A 424 14.71 19.75 103.40
N GLU A 425 15.96 19.25 103.52
CA GLU A 425 16.30 17.84 103.69
C GLU A 425 15.81 17.33 105.06
N TYR A 426 15.78 18.18 106.07
CA TYR A 426 15.26 17.86 107.39
C TYR A 426 14.61 19.09 108.03
N THR A 427 13.71 18.84 108.97
CA THR A 427 13.03 19.85 109.76
C THR A 427 12.55 19.21 111.06
N TYR A 428 11.97 20.02 112.01
CA TYR A 428 11.45 19.59 113.27
C TYR A 428 9.93 19.51 113.28
N THR A 429 9.34 18.75 114.17
CA THR A 429 7.88 18.71 114.34
C THR A 429 7.33 20.10 114.65
N ASN A 430 6.15 20.45 114.18
CA ASN A 430 5.50 21.71 114.25
C ASN A 430 6.26 22.93 113.74
N THR A 431 7.20 22.68 112.76
CA THR A 431 7.84 23.75 112.00
C THR A 431 7.34 23.74 110.55
N ASN A 432 7.10 24.88 110.03
CA ASN A 432 6.63 24.99 108.63
C ASN A 432 7.77 24.50 107.65
N ILE A 433 7.36 23.80 106.63
CA ILE A 433 8.17 23.38 105.55
C ILE A 433 7.83 24.25 104.33
N ASP A 434 8.78 25.00 103.87
CA ASP A 434 8.62 25.76 102.64
C ASP A 434 9.03 24.88 101.43
N ILE A 435 8.08 24.76 100.54
CA ILE A 435 8.27 24.14 99.19
C ILE A 435 8.35 25.25 98.19
N SER A 436 9.53 25.31 97.56
CA SER A 436 9.89 26.41 96.57
C SER A 436 10.41 25.84 95.24
N ASN A 437 10.74 26.74 94.32
CA ASN A 437 11.31 26.39 93.00
C ASN A 437 10.47 25.34 92.25
N VAL A 438 9.18 25.43 92.40
CA VAL A 438 8.23 24.51 91.76
C VAL A 438 8.14 24.77 90.25
N SER A 439 8.37 23.74 89.51
CA SER A 439 8.12 23.78 88.04
C SER A 439 7.00 22.81 87.71
N GLY A 440 6.06 23.30 86.88
CA GLY A 440 4.86 22.57 86.44
C GLY A 440 3.58 23.34 86.70
N THR A 441 2.50 22.89 86.13
CA THR A 441 1.12 23.43 86.31
C THR A 441 0.15 22.28 86.57
N GLY A 442 -0.91 22.56 87.32
CA GLY A 442 -1.87 21.53 87.69
C GLY A 442 -1.33 20.46 88.64
N ILE A 443 -0.43 20.87 89.52
CA ILE A 443 0.30 19.93 90.43
C ILE A 443 -0.65 19.48 91.52
N VAL A 444 -0.74 18.17 91.64
CA VAL A 444 -1.42 17.53 92.80
C VAL A 444 -0.37 17.10 93.84
N TRP A 445 -0.43 17.77 94.98
CA TRP A 445 0.52 17.51 96.08
C TRP A 445 0.07 16.33 96.98
N THR A 446 0.97 15.37 97.12
CA THR A 446 0.74 14.20 98.00
C THR A 446 1.91 14.00 98.93
N ILE A 447 1.64 13.51 100.13
CA ILE A 447 2.62 12.97 101.12
C ILE A 447 2.28 11.50 101.30
N ASN A 448 3.27 10.66 101.13
CA ASN A 448 3.11 9.17 101.20
C ASN A 448 1.89 8.68 100.39
N GLY A 449 1.67 9.26 99.18
CA GLY A 449 0.59 8.88 98.21
C GLY A 449 -0.81 9.28 98.65
N LYS A 450 -0.98 10.14 99.65
CA LYS A 450 -2.29 10.71 100.06
C LYS A 450 -2.21 12.21 100.03
N GLU A 451 -3.36 12.88 99.88
CA GLU A 451 -3.40 14.32 99.88
C GLU A 451 -2.65 14.91 101.05
N TYR A 452 -1.80 15.89 100.84
CA TYR A 452 -0.85 16.43 101.82
C TYR A 452 -1.65 16.99 103.05
N THR A 453 -2.85 17.47 102.88
CA THR A 453 -3.75 17.98 103.92
C THR A 453 -4.08 16.96 105.00
N LYS A 454 -3.86 15.67 104.76
CA LYS A 454 -3.99 14.60 105.80
C LYS A 454 -2.85 14.54 106.75
N TYR A 455 -1.69 15.15 106.42
CA TYR A 455 -0.48 15.09 107.24
C TYR A 455 0.07 16.44 107.68
N ALA A 456 -0.26 17.52 106.96
CA ALA A 456 0.21 18.86 107.19
C ALA A 456 -0.89 19.89 107.05
N ALA A 457 -0.85 20.98 107.84
CA ALA A 457 -1.64 22.14 107.61
C ALA A 457 -0.90 23.18 106.78
N GLY A 458 -1.57 24.00 106.00
CA GLY A 458 -0.97 24.99 105.15
C GLY A 458 -1.57 24.95 103.72
N SER A 459 -0.98 25.63 102.78
CA SER A 459 -1.44 25.61 101.39
C SER A 459 -0.28 25.43 100.41
N LEU A 460 -0.48 24.53 99.49
CA LEU A 460 0.41 24.32 98.32
C LEU A 460 -0.29 24.60 97.05
N THR A 461 0.33 25.35 96.20
CA THR A 461 -0.13 25.71 94.85
C THR A 461 0.83 25.26 93.83
N ASP A 462 0.61 25.49 92.52
CA ASP A 462 1.58 25.26 91.45
C ASP A 462 2.85 26.10 91.57
N LYS A 463 2.92 27.01 92.48
CA LYS A 463 4.10 27.86 92.80
C LYS A 463 4.77 27.39 94.07
N GLY A 464 4.36 26.31 94.63
CA GLY A 464 4.77 25.89 95.98
C GLY A 464 3.98 26.48 97.07
N GLY A 465 4.48 26.63 98.30
CA GLY A 465 3.89 27.15 99.47
C GLY A 465 4.47 26.63 100.77
N SER A 466 3.81 26.84 101.90
CA SER A 466 4.32 26.39 103.18
C SER A 466 3.33 25.42 103.86
N ILE A 467 3.72 24.34 104.33
CA ILE A 467 2.96 23.31 105.01
C ILE A 467 3.53 22.96 106.40
#